data_b0e7e6fe4cccbe0d0e651d1b1715ae80
#
_entry.id   b0e7e6fe4cccbe0d0e651d1b1715ae80
#
_cell.length_a   1.000
_cell.length_b   1.000
_cell.length_c   1.000
_cell.angle_alpha   90.00
_cell.angle_beta   90.00
_cell.angle_gamma   90.00
#
_symmetry.space_group_name_H-M   'P 1'
#
loop_
_entity.id
_entity.type
_entity.pdbx_description
1 polymer ?
#
loop_
_entity_poly.entity_id
_entity_poly.type
_entity_poly.pdbx_seq_one_letter_code
_entity_poly.pdbx_strand_id
1 'polypeptide(L)'
;MGVREATRVGTTFVSMRNRNYRLYFVGQLASQAGNWMQTVAQSFLVLELTDSSTQLGLTVAARYLPIFLIGPWGGLAADRFDKRVILAATQSAASVLALIFALLVITHSTPLWAIYVLATALGLVNVIDVPARQSFISELVRPDELGNAVTLNSITINAARLFGAALGGLVASVLGLAVCFCLNSVSYLVVLVTLFWMDRSQITASRRAPRERGQIRSGFRYVRETRELLVPLIMVAAVGALAWEFQVTLPLVAKETFGGGAGLYGTMMAVMSAGAVVGGLVTASRPTDRARSLAVAAAGWGVALTAAALAPNLAVEFAALLFVGYGSITFNALGRTALQLGARADMRGRVMALWMTAWAGTTPIGGPVVGWIGEAAGARFSLLAGGVPTIAVGLLCYPALARIDARRSGSIDSDRHPRLNLSLRRRSEE
;
A
#
# COMPACT_ATOMS: atom_id res chain seq x y z
N MET A 1 -6.00 25.67 31.50
CA MET A 1 -6.09 25.16 30.13
C MET A 1 -4.73 24.71 29.54
N GLY A 2 -3.61 24.92 30.21
CA GLY A 2 -2.25 24.64 29.72
C GLY A 2 -1.63 23.26 30.03
N VAL A 3 -2.23 22.43 30.86
CA VAL A 3 -1.62 21.13 31.28
C VAL A 3 -2.04 19.95 30.41
N ARG A 4 -3.10 20.06 29.61
CA ARG A 4 -3.59 18.96 28.74
C ARG A 4 -2.93 18.89 27.36
N GLU A 5 -2.26 19.93 26.88
CA GLU A 5 -1.56 19.90 25.57
C GLU A 5 -0.14 19.34 25.67
N ALA A 6 0.58 19.62 26.74
CA ALA A 6 1.92 19.07 26.96
C ALA A 6 1.92 17.52 27.12
N THR A 7 0.83 16.94 27.60
CA THR A 7 0.65 15.48 27.73
C THR A 7 0.38 14.78 26.39
N ARG A 8 -0.15 15.45 25.37
CA ARG A 8 -0.46 14.84 24.06
C ARG A 8 0.78 14.60 23.20
N VAL A 9 1.74 15.49 23.18
CA VAL A 9 3.01 15.30 22.44
C VAL A 9 3.84 14.19 23.07
N GLY A 10 3.83 14.02 24.39
CA GLY A 10 4.50 12.93 25.09
C GLY A 10 3.90 11.53 24.79
N THR A 11 2.63 11.45 24.38
CA THR A 11 1.97 10.19 24.02
C THR A 11 2.17 9.81 22.55
N THR A 12 2.43 10.78 21.65
CA THR A 12 2.58 10.55 20.20
C THR A 12 3.82 9.71 19.87
N PHE A 13 4.87 9.76 20.67
CA PHE A 13 6.15 9.09 20.43
C PHE A 13 6.53 8.10 21.57
N VAL A 14 5.54 7.56 22.27
CA VAL A 14 5.80 6.66 23.42
C VAL A 14 6.63 5.45 23.02
N SER A 15 6.34 4.80 21.92
CA SER A 15 7.09 3.65 21.41
C SER A 15 8.57 3.97 21.10
N MET A 16 8.90 5.23 20.83
CA MET A 16 10.30 5.67 20.61
C MET A 16 11.14 5.67 21.89
N ARG A 17 10.54 5.52 23.09
CA ARG A 17 11.26 5.34 24.35
C ARG A 17 11.98 3.99 24.39
N ASN A 18 11.42 2.96 23.71
CA ASN A 18 12.09 1.68 23.57
C ASN A 18 13.27 1.78 22.60
N ARG A 19 14.48 1.41 23.07
CA ARG A 19 15.71 1.46 22.26
C ARG A 19 15.63 0.57 21.05
N ASN A 20 15.10 -0.66 21.17
CA ASN A 20 14.98 -1.60 20.07
C ASN A 20 14.01 -1.07 19.01
N TYR A 21 12.90 -0.44 19.42
CA TYR A 21 11.95 0.14 18.48
C TYR A 21 12.56 1.35 17.73
N ARG A 22 13.35 2.21 18.39
CA ARG A 22 14.07 3.29 17.70
C ARG A 22 15.04 2.78 16.65
N LEU A 23 15.81 1.75 16.97
CA LEU A 23 16.74 1.12 16.02
C LEU A 23 15.97 0.55 14.83
N TYR A 24 14.87 -0.16 15.08
CA TYR A 24 13.97 -0.65 14.05
C TYR A 24 13.44 0.48 13.17
N PHE A 25 12.92 1.54 13.76
CA PHE A 25 12.35 2.68 13.07
C PHE A 25 13.36 3.34 12.11
N VAL A 26 14.57 3.62 12.58
CA VAL A 26 15.64 4.23 11.78
C VAL A 26 16.06 3.30 10.64
N GLY A 27 16.28 2.02 10.93
CA GLY A 27 16.62 1.01 9.93
C GLY A 27 15.54 0.90 8.85
N GLN A 28 14.26 0.83 9.25
CA GLN A 28 13.14 0.72 8.32
C GLN A 28 12.96 2.00 7.48
N LEU A 29 13.13 3.18 8.06
CA LEU A 29 13.04 4.43 7.31
C LEU A 29 14.10 4.47 6.20
N ALA A 30 15.36 4.13 6.51
CA ALA A 30 16.42 4.07 5.53
C ALA A 30 16.15 3.05 4.43
N SER A 31 15.82 1.80 4.81
CA SER A 31 15.56 0.71 3.86
C SER A 31 14.36 0.98 2.96
N GLN A 32 13.27 1.49 3.51
CA GLN A 32 12.08 1.81 2.73
C GLN A 32 12.32 3.00 1.78
N ALA A 33 13.07 4.02 2.21
CA ALA A 33 13.45 5.13 1.33
C ALA A 33 14.35 4.64 0.18
N GLY A 34 15.35 3.80 0.48
CA GLY A 34 16.19 3.16 -0.54
C GLY A 34 15.38 2.32 -1.52
N ASN A 35 14.39 1.58 -1.04
CA ASN A 35 13.50 0.76 -1.88
C ASN A 35 12.66 1.61 -2.85
N TRP A 36 12.14 2.77 -2.42
CA TRP A 36 11.45 3.70 -3.31
C TRP A 36 12.39 4.39 -4.30
N MET A 37 13.63 4.71 -3.86
CA MET A 37 14.69 5.19 -4.75
C MET A 37 15.00 4.18 -5.85
N GLN A 38 15.20 2.91 -5.49
CA GLN A 38 15.39 1.82 -6.46
C GLN A 38 14.18 1.66 -7.38
N THR A 39 12.95 1.80 -6.88
CA THR A 39 11.74 1.70 -7.70
C THR A 39 11.74 2.76 -8.80
N VAL A 40 12.12 4.01 -8.48
CA VAL A 40 12.26 5.10 -9.47
C VAL A 40 13.33 4.75 -10.50
N ALA A 41 14.53 4.36 -10.04
CA ALA A 41 15.64 4.01 -10.93
C ALA A 41 15.33 2.81 -11.83
N GLN A 42 14.71 1.75 -11.29
CA GLN A 42 14.37 0.54 -12.04
C GLN A 42 13.31 0.82 -13.11
N SER A 43 12.30 1.65 -12.81
CA SER A 43 11.28 2.01 -13.81
C SER A 43 11.89 2.75 -15.00
N PHE A 44 12.77 3.71 -14.73
CA PHE A 44 13.47 4.43 -15.80
C PHE A 44 14.49 3.55 -16.56
N LEU A 45 15.22 2.69 -15.85
CA LEU A 45 16.13 1.72 -16.49
C LEU A 45 15.42 0.86 -17.53
N VAL A 46 14.23 0.33 -17.19
CA VAL A 46 13.44 -0.47 -18.13
C VAL A 46 13.00 0.36 -19.34
N LEU A 47 12.50 1.59 -19.12
CA LEU A 47 12.08 2.47 -20.21
C LEU A 47 13.25 2.97 -21.09
N GLU A 48 14.45 3.12 -20.54
CA GLU A 48 15.64 3.49 -21.32
C GLU A 48 16.16 2.30 -22.15
N LEU A 49 16.08 1.08 -21.64
CA LEU A 49 16.56 -0.11 -22.32
C LEU A 49 15.60 -0.64 -23.41
N THR A 50 14.29 -0.47 -23.21
CA THR A 50 13.29 -1.15 -24.04
C THR A 50 12.37 -0.22 -24.80
N ASP A 51 12.28 1.04 -24.39
CA ASP A 51 11.30 2.02 -24.86
C ASP A 51 9.85 1.49 -24.85
N SER A 52 9.57 0.53 -23.95
CA SER A 52 8.29 -0.19 -23.87
C SER A 52 7.69 -0.13 -22.45
N SER A 53 6.51 0.44 -22.35
CA SER A 53 5.73 0.46 -21.11
C SER A 53 5.12 -0.91 -20.78
N THR A 54 4.92 -1.77 -21.76
CA THR A 54 4.53 -3.18 -21.55
C THR A 54 5.63 -3.93 -20.80
N GLN A 55 6.91 -3.75 -21.19
CA GLN A 55 8.04 -4.36 -20.50
C GLN A 55 8.19 -3.84 -19.06
N LEU A 56 7.92 -2.56 -18.84
CA LEU A 56 7.84 -1.98 -17.50
C LEU A 56 6.72 -2.64 -16.68
N GLY A 57 5.52 -2.77 -17.24
CA GLY A 57 4.39 -3.46 -16.62
C GLY A 57 4.72 -4.91 -16.26
N LEU A 58 5.38 -5.65 -17.16
CA LEU A 58 5.85 -7.02 -16.91
C LEU A 58 6.91 -7.09 -15.80
N THR A 59 7.79 -6.09 -15.71
CA THR A 59 8.78 -6.00 -14.61
C THR A 59 8.10 -5.84 -13.26
N VAL A 60 7.09 -4.97 -13.19
CA VAL A 60 6.28 -4.78 -11.97
C VAL A 60 5.51 -6.06 -11.66
N ALA A 61 4.90 -6.70 -12.66
CA ALA A 61 4.23 -7.98 -12.49
C ALA A 61 5.16 -9.07 -11.95
N ALA A 62 6.37 -9.19 -12.50
CA ALA A 62 7.38 -10.16 -12.04
C ALA A 62 7.72 -9.97 -10.56
N ARG A 63 7.79 -8.73 -10.08
CA ARG A 63 8.04 -8.40 -8.66
C ARG A 63 6.88 -8.79 -7.74
N TYR A 64 5.63 -8.60 -8.16
CA TYR A 64 4.46 -8.85 -7.30
C TYR A 64 3.89 -10.27 -7.46
N LEU A 65 4.19 -10.97 -8.55
CA LEU A 65 3.71 -12.32 -8.83
C LEU A 65 4.03 -13.35 -7.71
N PRO A 66 5.25 -13.39 -7.12
CA PRO A 66 5.52 -14.28 -6.01
C PRO A 66 4.62 -14.00 -4.79
N ILE A 67 4.37 -12.73 -4.47
CA ILE A 67 3.50 -12.34 -3.36
C ILE A 67 2.07 -12.83 -3.61
N PHE A 68 1.58 -12.72 -4.84
CA PHE A 68 0.26 -13.21 -5.22
C PHE A 68 0.15 -14.73 -5.11
N LEU A 69 1.12 -15.47 -5.64
CA LEU A 69 1.08 -16.94 -5.70
C LEU A 69 1.34 -17.60 -4.35
N ILE A 70 2.33 -17.12 -3.62
CA ILE A 70 2.83 -17.80 -2.41
C ILE A 70 2.84 -16.91 -1.14
N GLY A 71 2.21 -15.71 -1.17
CA GLY A 71 2.12 -14.81 -0.01
C GLY A 71 1.61 -15.46 1.29
N PRO A 72 0.54 -16.27 1.25
CA PRO A 72 0.04 -16.96 2.46
C PRO A 72 1.07 -17.88 3.14
N TRP A 73 1.99 -18.51 2.37
CA TRP A 73 3.07 -19.35 2.91
C TRP A 73 4.17 -18.51 3.57
N GLY A 74 4.42 -17.29 3.05
CA GLY A 74 5.36 -16.35 3.66
C GLY A 74 4.94 -15.94 5.08
N GLY A 75 3.66 -15.65 5.28
CA GLY A 75 3.11 -15.41 6.63
C GLY A 75 3.31 -16.60 7.56
N LEU A 76 3.12 -17.83 7.04
CA LEU A 76 3.35 -19.06 7.82
C LEU A 76 4.83 -19.22 8.23
N ALA A 77 5.76 -18.90 7.34
CA ALA A 77 7.19 -18.91 7.64
C ALA A 77 7.53 -17.86 8.70
N ALA A 78 7.01 -16.64 8.58
CA ALA A 78 7.21 -15.57 9.54
C ALA A 78 6.71 -15.92 10.96
N ASP A 79 5.66 -16.73 11.06
CA ASP A 79 5.13 -17.18 12.36
C ASP A 79 5.96 -18.30 13.01
N ARG A 80 6.75 -19.06 12.21
CA ARG A 80 7.50 -20.24 12.71
C ARG A 80 8.91 -19.94 13.16
N PHE A 81 9.57 -19.00 12.50
CA PHE A 81 10.97 -18.70 12.72
C PHE A 81 11.16 -17.39 13.51
N ASP A 82 12.34 -17.21 14.09
CA ASP A 82 12.74 -15.95 14.72
C ASP A 82 12.73 -14.82 13.67
N LYS A 83 11.91 -13.82 13.94
CA LYS A 83 11.69 -12.71 12.99
C LYS A 83 12.95 -11.88 12.76
N ARG A 84 13.82 -11.76 13.76
CA ARG A 84 15.11 -11.08 13.63
C ARG A 84 16.02 -11.83 12.65
N VAL A 85 16.05 -13.17 12.72
CA VAL A 85 16.83 -14.01 11.78
C VAL A 85 16.26 -13.93 10.39
N ILE A 86 14.92 -13.98 10.26
CA ILE A 86 14.24 -13.80 8.97
C ILE A 86 14.62 -12.45 8.36
N LEU A 87 14.45 -11.36 9.12
CA LEU A 87 14.77 -10.02 8.64
C LEU A 87 16.25 -9.87 8.27
N ALA A 88 17.16 -10.44 9.06
CA ALA A 88 18.58 -10.44 8.71
C ALA A 88 18.83 -11.16 7.37
N ALA A 89 18.25 -12.34 7.18
CA ALA A 89 18.41 -13.10 5.92
C ALA A 89 17.78 -12.39 4.71
N THR A 90 16.56 -11.86 4.86
CA THR A 90 15.84 -11.19 3.77
C THR A 90 16.49 -9.86 3.38
N GLN A 91 16.96 -9.08 4.36
CA GLN A 91 17.65 -7.81 4.10
C GLN A 91 19.05 -8.05 3.50
N SER A 92 19.76 -9.12 3.91
CA SER A 92 21.03 -9.51 3.24
C SER A 92 20.78 -9.91 1.80
N ALA A 93 19.78 -10.75 1.53
CA ALA A 93 19.42 -11.14 0.16
C ALA A 93 19.02 -9.91 -0.69
N ALA A 94 18.19 -9.01 -0.16
CA ALA A 94 17.78 -7.79 -0.85
C ALA A 94 18.98 -6.86 -1.14
N SER A 95 19.94 -6.74 -0.19
CA SER A 95 21.17 -5.98 -0.39
C SER A 95 22.01 -6.54 -1.54
N VAL A 96 22.19 -7.87 -1.59
CA VAL A 96 22.91 -8.55 -2.67
C VAL A 96 22.22 -8.34 -4.02
N LEU A 97 20.89 -8.49 -4.07
CA LEU A 97 20.12 -8.26 -5.31
C LEU A 97 20.25 -6.80 -5.79
N ALA A 98 20.19 -5.82 -4.89
CA ALA A 98 20.40 -4.42 -5.24
C ALA A 98 21.82 -4.15 -5.74
N LEU A 99 22.84 -4.80 -5.12
CA LEU A 99 24.23 -4.70 -5.57
C LEU A 99 24.42 -5.32 -6.97
N ILE A 100 23.80 -6.46 -7.24
CA ILE A 100 23.82 -7.09 -8.58
C ILE A 100 23.20 -6.14 -9.61
N PHE A 101 22.05 -5.50 -9.30
CA PHE A 101 21.49 -4.47 -10.16
C PHE A 101 22.47 -3.34 -10.44
N ALA A 102 23.12 -2.81 -9.38
CA ALA A 102 24.11 -1.74 -9.52
C ALA A 102 25.26 -2.15 -10.45
N LEU A 103 25.80 -3.34 -10.25
CA LEU A 103 26.91 -3.87 -11.07
C LEU A 103 26.51 -4.04 -12.54
N LEU A 104 25.32 -4.59 -12.81
CA LEU A 104 24.82 -4.75 -14.18
C LEU A 104 24.68 -3.39 -14.89
N VAL A 105 24.18 -2.36 -14.18
CA VAL A 105 24.04 -1.02 -14.74
C VAL A 105 25.41 -0.36 -14.96
N ILE A 106 26.34 -0.48 -14.01
CA ILE A 106 27.70 0.09 -14.13
C ILE A 106 28.47 -0.55 -15.30
N THR A 107 28.32 -1.86 -15.48
CA THR A 107 29.00 -2.59 -16.57
C THR A 107 28.29 -2.47 -17.91
N HIS A 108 27.20 -1.71 -18.01
CA HIS A 108 26.36 -1.61 -19.21
C HIS A 108 25.91 -2.97 -19.75
N SER A 109 25.83 -3.97 -18.91
CA SER A 109 25.47 -5.36 -19.24
C SER A 109 24.16 -5.75 -18.57
N THR A 110 23.10 -4.98 -18.84
CA THR A 110 21.78 -5.19 -18.22
C THR A 110 20.79 -5.77 -19.22
N PRO A 111 20.81 -7.09 -19.48
CA PRO A 111 19.80 -7.68 -20.35
C PRO A 111 18.44 -7.70 -19.65
N LEU A 112 17.36 -7.54 -20.41
CA LEU A 112 16.00 -7.44 -19.88
C LEU A 112 15.60 -8.65 -19.02
N TRP A 113 16.00 -9.86 -19.41
CA TRP A 113 15.74 -11.07 -18.62
C TRP A 113 16.34 -11.02 -17.21
N ALA A 114 17.51 -10.38 -17.04
CA ALA A 114 18.11 -10.22 -15.72
C ALA A 114 17.29 -9.30 -14.83
N ILE A 115 16.68 -8.25 -15.38
CA ILE A 115 15.76 -7.37 -14.66
C ILE A 115 14.56 -8.17 -14.15
N TYR A 116 13.95 -9.03 -14.98
CA TYR A 116 12.83 -9.87 -14.56
C TYR A 116 13.23 -10.88 -13.47
N VAL A 117 14.37 -11.53 -13.61
CA VAL A 117 14.88 -12.48 -12.62
C VAL A 117 15.11 -11.78 -11.27
N LEU A 118 15.79 -10.62 -11.29
CA LEU A 118 16.08 -9.86 -10.07
C LEU A 118 14.80 -9.28 -9.45
N ALA A 119 13.85 -8.81 -10.26
CA ALA A 119 12.55 -8.34 -9.78
C ALA A 119 11.76 -9.49 -9.12
N THR A 120 11.73 -10.67 -9.75
CA THR A 120 11.10 -11.88 -9.19
C THR A 120 11.78 -12.32 -7.90
N ALA A 121 13.12 -12.35 -7.87
CA ALA A 121 13.90 -12.69 -6.68
C ALA A 121 13.61 -11.73 -5.51
N LEU A 122 13.54 -10.43 -5.77
CA LEU A 122 13.14 -9.43 -4.77
C LEU A 122 11.67 -9.65 -4.32
N GLY A 123 10.79 -10.03 -5.24
CA GLY A 123 9.42 -10.44 -4.94
C GLY A 123 9.37 -11.63 -3.98
N LEU A 124 10.18 -12.67 -4.21
CA LEU A 124 10.31 -13.85 -3.33
C LEU A 124 10.82 -13.45 -1.93
N VAL A 125 11.81 -12.58 -1.85
CA VAL A 125 12.29 -12.03 -0.58
C VAL A 125 11.15 -11.34 0.17
N ASN A 126 10.36 -10.51 -0.53
CA ASN A 126 9.24 -9.76 0.04
C ASN A 126 8.09 -10.65 0.55
N VAL A 127 7.91 -11.84 -0.02
CA VAL A 127 6.91 -12.82 0.47
C VAL A 127 7.08 -13.12 1.96
N ILE A 128 8.32 -13.19 2.42
CA ILE A 128 8.66 -13.53 3.81
C ILE A 128 8.97 -12.26 4.62
N ASP A 129 9.66 -11.29 4.03
CA ASP A 129 10.06 -10.04 4.70
C ASP A 129 8.87 -9.23 5.20
N VAL A 130 7.85 -9.02 4.35
CA VAL A 130 6.71 -8.15 4.70
C VAL A 130 5.94 -8.65 5.92
N PRO A 131 5.50 -9.92 6.00
CA PRO A 131 4.79 -10.40 7.19
C PRO A 131 5.71 -10.49 8.43
N ALA A 132 6.98 -10.86 8.26
CA ALA A 132 7.95 -10.88 9.37
C ALA A 132 8.14 -9.48 9.96
N ARG A 133 8.32 -8.46 9.13
CA ARG A 133 8.47 -7.08 9.53
C ARG A 133 7.25 -6.52 10.25
N GLN A 134 6.04 -6.81 9.76
CA GLN A 134 4.81 -6.37 10.40
C GLN A 134 4.58 -7.01 11.76
N SER A 135 4.88 -8.30 11.88
CA SER A 135 4.74 -9.02 13.15
C SER A 135 5.87 -8.72 14.15
N PHE A 136 7.06 -8.34 13.67
CA PHE A 136 8.19 -7.99 14.55
C PHE A 136 7.91 -6.74 15.40
N ILE A 137 7.10 -5.80 14.92
CA ILE A 137 6.72 -4.60 15.68
C ILE A 137 6.10 -4.97 17.03
N SER A 138 5.23 -5.99 17.06
CA SER A 138 4.59 -6.44 18.32
C SER A 138 5.53 -7.13 19.31
N GLU A 139 6.73 -7.54 18.87
CA GLU A 139 7.77 -8.11 19.73
C GLU A 139 8.72 -7.06 20.32
N LEU A 140 8.71 -5.83 19.74
CA LEU A 140 9.60 -4.73 20.12
C LEU A 140 8.99 -3.77 21.14
N VAL A 141 7.68 -3.77 21.29
CA VAL A 141 6.96 -2.82 22.16
C VAL A 141 5.99 -3.55 23.09
N ARG A 142 5.61 -2.88 24.16
CA ARG A 142 4.60 -3.38 25.09
C ARG A 142 3.21 -3.38 24.42
N PRO A 143 2.27 -4.23 24.89
CA PRO A 143 0.91 -4.29 24.31
C PRO A 143 0.16 -2.95 24.32
N ASP A 144 0.36 -2.14 25.37
CA ASP A 144 -0.21 -0.80 25.52
C ASP A 144 0.37 0.24 24.53
N GLU A 145 1.59 0.03 24.03
CA GLU A 145 2.29 0.89 23.07
C GLU A 145 2.10 0.45 21.61
N LEU A 146 1.54 -0.75 21.37
CA LEU A 146 1.45 -1.35 20.03
C LEU A 146 0.70 -0.45 19.02
N GLY A 147 -0.41 0.17 19.45
CA GLY A 147 -1.17 1.08 18.59
C GLY A 147 -0.34 2.28 18.11
N ASN A 148 0.51 2.84 19.00
CA ASN A 148 1.43 3.92 18.68
C ASN A 148 2.53 3.46 17.70
N ALA A 149 3.14 2.29 17.96
CA ALA A 149 4.17 1.70 17.10
C ALA A 149 3.66 1.43 15.67
N VAL A 150 2.45 0.87 15.53
CA VAL A 150 1.82 0.64 14.22
C VAL A 150 1.54 1.96 13.48
N THR A 151 1.10 2.99 14.20
CA THR A 151 0.89 4.33 13.62
C THR A 151 2.21 4.94 13.13
N LEU A 152 3.26 4.88 13.95
CA LEU A 152 4.60 5.35 13.55
C LEU A 152 5.16 4.57 12.36
N ASN A 153 4.96 3.25 12.30
CA ASN A 153 5.35 2.45 11.13
C ASN A 153 4.61 2.88 9.86
N SER A 154 3.33 3.24 9.96
CA SER A 154 2.58 3.78 8.82
C SER A 154 3.12 5.13 8.36
N ILE A 155 3.52 5.99 9.30
CA ILE A 155 4.21 7.26 9.00
C ILE A 155 5.53 6.98 8.29
N THR A 156 6.33 6.03 8.79
CA THR A 156 7.60 5.62 8.16
C THR A 156 7.41 5.21 6.71
N ILE A 157 6.43 4.36 6.41
CA ILE A 157 6.16 3.88 5.05
C ILE A 157 5.82 5.06 4.11
N ASN A 158 4.96 6.00 4.55
CA ASN A 158 4.56 7.13 3.72
C ASN A 158 5.67 8.18 3.58
N ALA A 159 6.41 8.47 4.65
CA ALA A 159 7.57 9.36 4.60
C ALA A 159 8.68 8.79 3.70
N ALA A 160 8.97 7.49 3.83
CA ALA A 160 9.93 6.81 2.98
C ALA A 160 9.53 6.84 1.49
N ARG A 161 8.25 6.69 1.18
CA ARG A 161 7.74 6.83 -0.19
C ARG A 161 7.93 8.25 -0.72
N LEU A 162 7.57 9.25 0.07
CA LEU A 162 7.70 10.66 -0.29
C LEU A 162 9.17 11.03 -0.55
N PHE A 163 10.00 10.84 0.47
CA PHE A 163 11.41 11.26 0.42
C PHE A 163 12.26 10.32 -0.44
N GLY A 164 11.99 9.01 -0.40
CA GLY A 164 12.72 8.02 -1.19
C GLY A 164 12.49 8.18 -2.69
N ALA A 165 11.27 8.47 -3.14
CA ALA A 165 10.99 8.74 -4.54
C ALA A 165 11.61 10.07 -5.01
N ALA A 166 11.49 11.14 -4.20
CA ALA A 166 12.10 12.44 -4.51
C ALA A 166 13.63 12.34 -4.62
N LEU A 167 14.27 11.72 -3.61
CA LEU A 167 15.71 11.47 -3.61
C LEU A 167 16.12 10.55 -4.75
N GLY A 168 15.31 9.53 -5.05
CA GLY A 168 15.55 8.62 -6.16
C GLY A 168 15.56 9.32 -7.51
N GLY A 169 14.60 10.21 -7.74
CA GLY A 169 14.58 11.04 -8.94
C GLY A 169 15.78 11.98 -9.03
N LEU A 170 16.10 12.66 -7.92
CA LEU A 170 17.26 13.58 -7.86
C LEU A 170 18.58 12.83 -8.08
N VAL A 171 18.83 11.74 -7.35
CA VAL A 171 20.06 10.94 -7.47
C VAL A 171 20.18 10.33 -8.86
N ALA A 172 19.09 9.80 -9.40
CA ALA A 172 19.08 9.22 -10.75
C ALA A 172 19.41 10.26 -11.83
N SER A 173 18.89 11.51 -11.69
CA SER A 173 19.14 12.58 -12.66
C SER A 173 20.53 13.20 -12.59
N VAL A 174 21.16 13.24 -11.38
CA VAL A 174 22.45 13.92 -11.17
C VAL A 174 23.60 12.93 -11.18
N LEU A 175 23.44 11.75 -10.54
CA LEU A 175 24.51 10.78 -10.32
C LEU A 175 24.32 9.48 -11.12
N GLY A 176 23.17 9.33 -11.78
CA GLY A 176 22.83 8.15 -12.59
C GLY A 176 22.09 7.04 -11.82
N LEU A 177 21.49 6.12 -12.59
CA LEU A 177 20.64 5.07 -12.06
C LEU A 177 21.40 4.06 -11.18
N ALA A 178 22.66 3.77 -11.51
CA ALA A 178 23.51 2.82 -10.77
C ALA A 178 23.68 3.23 -9.29
N VAL A 179 23.85 4.53 -9.02
CA VAL A 179 24.03 5.05 -7.67
C VAL A 179 22.79 4.79 -6.81
N CYS A 180 21.59 4.86 -7.40
CA CYS A 180 20.35 4.53 -6.68
C CYS A 180 20.34 3.08 -6.18
N PHE A 181 20.79 2.13 -6.98
CA PHE A 181 20.90 0.72 -6.60
C PHE A 181 21.97 0.51 -5.52
N CYS A 182 23.13 1.17 -5.65
CA CYS A 182 24.20 1.12 -4.63
C CYS A 182 23.69 1.66 -3.27
N LEU A 183 23.05 2.83 -3.28
CA LEU A 183 22.53 3.45 -2.05
C LEU A 183 21.42 2.57 -1.42
N ASN A 184 20.59 1.92 -2.24
CA ASN A 184 19.60 0.99 -1.70
C ASN A 184 20.27 -0.25 -1.10
N SER A 185 21.31 -0.81 -1.73
CA SER A 185 22.09 -1.91 -1.13
C SER A 185 22.64 -1.51 0.25
N VAL A 186 23.23 -0.30 0.36
CA VAL A 186 23.69 0.24 1.65
C VAL A 186 22.54 0.43 2.65
N SER A 187 21.37 0.86 2.19
CA SER A 187 20.21 1.06 3.08
C SER A 187 19.76 -0.25 3.75
N TYR A 188 19.84 -1.38 3.07
CA TYR A 188 19.60 -2.69 3.65
C TYR A 188 20.66 -3.06 4.70
N LEU A 189 21.94 -2.70 4.48
CA LEU A 189 22.99 -2.89 5.48
C LEU A 189 22.73 -2.09 6.75
N VAL A 190 22.14 -0.90 6.65
CA VAL A 190 21.72 -0.12 7.83
C VAL A 190 20.73 -0.92 8.69
N VAL A 191 19.77 -1.62 8.06
CA VAL A 191 18.85 -2.50 8.82
C VAL A 191 19.62 -3.62 9.53
N LEU A 192 20.56 -4.27 8.85
CA LEU A 192 21.38 -5.33 9.46
C LEU A 192 22.15 -4.83 10.67
N VAL A 193 22.78 -3.66 10.58
CA VAL A 193 23.48 -3.02 11.70
C VAL A 193 22.53 -2.71 12.85
N THR A 194 21.34 -2.14 12.57
CA THR A 194 20.34 -1.84 13.60
C THR A 194 19.81 -3.12 14.25
N LEU A 195 19.55 -4.18 13.48
CA LEU A 195 19.16 -5.49 14.02
C LEU A 195 20.25 -6.09 14.92
N PHE A 196 21.53 -5.94 14.53
CA PHE A 196 22.66 -6.42 15.34
C PHE A 196 22.76 -5.70 16.67
N TRP A 197 22.52 -4.38 16.72
CA TRP A 197 22.60 -3.56 17.93
C TRP A 197 21.37 -3.67 18.84
N MET A 198 20.32 -4.38 18.44
CA MET A 198 19.15 -4.62 19.28
C MET A 198 19.49 -5.57 20.45
N ASP A 199 18.99 -5.21 21.61
CA ASP A 199 19.06 -6.06 22.81
C ASP A 199 18.07 -7.21 22.71
N ARG A 200 18.59 -8.44 22.64
CA ARG A 200 17.79 -9.66 22.51
C ARG A 200 16.93 -9.95 23.74
N SER A 201 17.38 -9.52 24.92
CA SER A 201 16.68 -9.78 26.18
C SER A 201 15.33 -9.03 26.27
N GLN A 202 15.20 -7.94 25.52
CA GLN A 202 14.00 -7.09 25.50
C GLN A 202 13.02 -7.46 24.35
N ILE A 203 13.34 -8.46 23.53
CA ILE A 203 12.46 -8.92 22.46
C ILE A 203 11.55 -10.01 23.02
N THR A 204 10.24 -9.73 23.03
CA THR A 204 9.24 -10.68 23.55
C THR A 204 8.64 -11.48 22.40
N ALA A 205 8.96 -12.77 22.31
CA ALA A 205 8.41 -13.62 21.25
C ALA A 205 6.87 -13.63 21.29
N SER A 206 6.25 -13.29 20.17
CA SER A 206 4.79 -13.31 20.05
C SER A 206 4.24 -14.73 20.15
N ARG A 207 3.13 -14.90 20.88
CA ARG A 207 2.43 -16.20 20.96
C ARG A 207 1.89 -16.57 19.57
N ARG A 208 2.21 -17.79 19.14
CA ARG A 208 1.73 -18.35 17.87
C ARG A 208 0.20 -18.50 17.93
N ALA A 209 -0.49 -17.90 16.99
CA ALA A 209 -1.94 -18.11 16.86
C ALA A 209 -2.21 -19.51 16.28
N PRO A 210 -3.16 -20.29 16.85
CA PRO A 210 -3.56 -21.57 16.30
C PRO A 210 -4.15 -21.38 14.90
N ARG A 211 -3.71 -22.18 13.94
CA ARG A 211 -4.24 -22.15 12.56
C ARG A 211 -5.13 -23.36 12.30
N GLU A 212 -6.33 -23.11 11.81
CA GLU A 212 -7.24 -24.13 11.30
C GLU A 212 -7.06 -24.30 9.79
N ARG A 213 -7.19 -25.53 9.30
CA ARG A 213 -7.18 -25.82 7.85
C ARG A 213 -8.44 -25.25 7.19
N GLY A 214 -8.29 -24.66 5.99
CA GLY A 214 -9.44 -24.15 5.22
C GLY A 214 -9.88 -22.72 5.52
N GLN A 215 -9.09 -21.93 6.27
CA GLN A 215 -9.42 -20.54 6.64
C GLN A 215 -9.71 -19.63 5.44
N ILE A 216 -8.97 -19.75 4.34
CA ILE A 216 -9.17 -18.91 3.14
C ILE A 216 -10.53 -19.22 2.50
N ARG A 217 -10.86 -20.51 2.35
CA ARG A 217 -12.14 -20.93 1.74
C ARG A 217 -13.34 -20.50 2.59
N SER A 218 -13.25 -20.61 3.91
CA SER A 218 -14.30 -20.15 4.83
C SER A 218 -14.44 -18.63 4.82
N GLY A 219 -13.33 -17.89 4.75
CA GLY A 219 -13.33 -16.43 4.60
C GLY A 219 -14.02 -16.00 3.30
N PHE A 220 -13.68 -16.64 2.18
CA PHE A 220 -14.31 -16.35 0.89
C PHE A 220 -15.81 -16.61 0.89
N ARG A 221 -16.25 -17.76 1.44
CA ARG A 221 -17.67 -18.09 1.59
C ARG A 221 -18.39 -17.03 2.43
N TYR A 222 -17.84 -16.68 3.58
CA TYR A 222 -18.39 -15.67 4.48
C TYR A 222 -18.58 -14.31 3.80
N VAL A 223 -17.57 -13.83 3.07
CA VAL A 223 -17.65 -12.57 2.33
C VAL A 223 -18.69 -12.65 1.22
N ARG A 224 -18.77 -13.77 0.49
CA ARG A 224 -19.75 -13.97 -0.60
C ARG A 224 -21.19 -13.93 -0.09
N GLU A 225 -21.44 -14.44 1.11
CA GLU A 225 -22.76 -14.47 1.75
C GLU A 225 -23.11 -13.11 2.40
N THR A 226 -22.11 -12.25 2.68
CA THR A 226 -22.30 -10.98 3.37
C THR A 226 -22.14 -9.82 2.40
N ARG A 227 -23.24 -9.27 1.88
CA ARG A 227 -23.21 -8.15 0.90
C ARG A 227 -22.44 -6.90 1.40
N GLU A 228 -22.47 -6.65 2.70
CA GLU A 228 -21.75 -5.54 3.34
C GLU A 228 -20.23 -5.67 3.23
N LEU A 229 -19.71 -6.87 3.02
CA LEU A 229 -18.29 -7.15 2.81
C LEU A 229 -17.96 -7.37 1.34
N LEU A 230 -18.89 -7.99 0.60
CA LEU A 230 -18.67 -8.35 -0.81
C LEU A 230 -18.52 -7.11 -1.69
N VAL A 231 -19.40 -6.09 -1.52
CA VAL A 231 -19.36 -4.88 -2.36
C VAL A 231 -18.06 -4.10 -2.16
N PRO A 232 -17.62 -3.75 -0.91
CA PRO A 232 -16.33 -3.11 -0.71
C PRO A 232 -15.14 -3.92 -1.23
N LEU A 233 -15.15 -5.25 -1.08
CA LEU A 233 -14.06 -6.09 -1.54
C LEU A 233 -13.96 -6.12 -3.08
N ILE A 234 -15.09 -6.22 -3.78
CA ILE A 234 -15.15 -6.13 -5.25
C ILE A 234 -14.66 -4.75 -5.72
N MET A 235 -15.07 -3.68 -5.05
CA MET A 235 -14.59 -2.33 -5.37
C MET A 235 -13.07 -2.23 -5.25
N VAL A 236 -12.50 -2.72 -4.14
CA VAL A 236 -11.04 -2.70 -3.92
C VAL A 236 -10.31 -3.53 -4.98
N ALA A 237 -10.83 -4.70 -5.35
CA ALA A 237 -10.23 -5.54 -6.39
C ALA A 237 -10.31 -4.88 -7.78
N ALA A 238 -11.48 -4.34 -8.17
CA ALA A 238 -11.68 -3.73 -9.47
C ALA A 238 -10.86 -2.45 -9.65
N VAL A 239 -10.84 -1.59 -8.63
CA VAL A 239 -10.07 -0.34 -8.64
C VAL A 239 -8.57 -0.65 -8.49
N GLY A 240 -8.22 -1.62 -7.64
CA GLY A 240 -6.84 -2.06 -7.41
C GLY A 240 -6.14 -2.53 -8.68
N ALA A 241 -6.88 -3.19 -9.58
CA ALA A 241 -6.32 -3.76 -10.81
C ALA A 241 -5.76 -2.73 -11.80
N LEU A 242 -6.32 -1.52 -11.85
CA LEU A 242 -5.97 -0.54 -12.88
C LEU A 242 -5.52 0.81 -12.33
N ALA A 243 -6.05 1.24 -11.18
CA ALA A 243 -5.81 2.58 -10.66
C ALA A 243 -4.56 2.71 -9.78
N TRP A 244 -3.96 1.60 -9.29
CA TRP A 244 -2.78 1.61 -8.42
C TRP A 244 -1.44 1.47 -9.15
N GLU A 245 -1.45 1.38 -10.47
CA GLU A 245 -0.27 1.06 -11.27
C GLU A 245 0.63 2.29 -11.54
N PHE A 246 0.82 3.14 -10.53
CA PHE A 246 1.64 4.36 -10.60
C PHE A 246 3.12 4.10 -10.92
N GLN A 247 3.62 2.90 -10.64
CA GLN A 247 4.98 2.50 -10.99
C GLN A 247 5.15 2.28 -12.50
N VAL A 248 4.05 2.12 -13.22
CA VAL A 248 4.02 1.99 -14.69
C VAL A 248 3.56 3.29 -15.34
N THR A 249 2.46 3.88 -14.86
CA THR A 249 1.83 5.04 -15.51
C THR A 249 2.62 6.33 -15.36
N LEU A 250 3.12 6.65 -14.16
CA LEU A 250 3.79 7.93 -13.93
C LEU A 250 5.16 8.06 -14.62
N PRO A 251 6.05 7.03 -14.66
CA PRO A 251 7.28 7.14 -15.44
C PRO A 251 7.00 7.30 -16.94
N LEU A 252 5.95 6.66 -17.44
CA LEU A 252 5.53 6.80 -18.84
C LEU A 252 5.02 8.21 -19.13
N VAL A 253 4.15 8.76 -18.28
CA VAL A 253 3.66 10.14 -18.40
C VAL A 253 4.82 11.14 -18.28
N ALA A 254 5.75 10.94 -17.34
CA ALA A 254 6.92 11.79 -17.20
C ALA A 254 7.77 11.82 -18.49
N LYS A 255 8.02 10.66 -19.10
CA LYS A 255 8.85 10.52 -20.31
C LYS A 255 8.12 10.99 -21.56
N GLU A 256 6.95 10.42 -21.85
CA GLU A 256 6.29 10.61 -23.15
C GLU A 256 5.43 11.88 -23.21
N THR A 257 4.77 12.26 -22.10
CA THR A 257 3.86 13.42 -22.10
C THR A 257 4.62 14.72 -21.85
N PHE A 258 5.58 14.69 -20.92
CA PHE A 258 6.28 15.91 -20.49
C PHE A 258 7.77 15.94 -20.86
N GLY A 259 8.29 14.93 -21.55
CA GLY A 259 9.70 14.89 -22.00
C GLY A 259 10.72 14.87 -20.86
N GLY A 260 10.30 14.44 -19.67
CA GLY A 260 11.13 14.43 -18.46
C GLY A 260 11.79 13.09 -18.19
N GLY A 261 12.84 13.11 -17.36
CA GLY A 261 13.57 11.93 -16.92
C GLY A 261 13.11 11.41 -15.55
N ALA A 262 13.97 10.59 -14.94
CA ALA A 262 13.77 10.02 -13.61
C ALA A 262 13.50 11.08 -12.53
N GLY A 263 14.11 12.27 -12.66
CA GLY A 263 13.89 13.42 -11.76
C GLY A 263 12.44 13.90 -11.76
N LEU A 264 11.81 14.00 -12.95
CA LEU A 264 10.41 14.38 -13.05
C LEU A 264 9.50 13.31 -12.44
N TYR A 265 9.72 12.03 -12.76
CA TYR A 265 8.97 10.93 -12.17
C TYR A 265 9.09 10.90 -10.63
N GLY A 266 10.30 11.04 -10.10
CA GLY A 266 10.50 11.12 -8.65
C GLY A 266 9.73 12.27 -8.00
N THR A 267 9.71 13.45 -8.66
CA THR A 267 8.93 14.61 -8.23
C THR A 267 7.42 14.34 -8.29
N MET A 268 6.91 13.74 -9.37
CA MET A 268 5.50 13.36 -9.50
C MET A 268 5.07 12.40 -8.39
N MET A 269 5.89 11.37 -8.10
CA MET A 269 5.67 10.43 -6.99
C MET A 269 5.68 11.13 -5.63
N ALA A 270 6.59 12.08 -5.42
CA ALA A 270 6.69 12.85 -4.19
C ALA A 270 5.44 13.73 -3.97
N VAL A 271 5.02 14.45 -5.00
CA VAL A 271 3.80 15.29 -4.96
C VAL A 271 2.57 14.45 -4.67
N MET A 272 2.41 13.32 -5.37
CA MET A 272 1.32 12.39 -5.10
C MET A 272 1.37 11.84 -3.66
N SER A 273 2.56 11.51 -3.15
CA SER A 273 2.74 11.03 -1.77
C SER A 273 2.42 12.10 -0.74
N ALA A 274 2.73 13.38 -1.00
CA ALA A 274 2.31 14.50 -0.15
C ALA A 274 0.78 14.60 -0.07
N GLY A 275 0.09 14.47 -1.21
CA GLY A 275 -1.37 14.38 -1.25
C GLY A 275 -1.92 13.21 -0.43
N ALA A 276 -1.26 12.05 -0.50
CA ALA A 276 -1.64 10.87 0.28
C ALA A 276 -1.47 11.09 1.80
N VAL A 277 -0.44 11.81 2.25
CA VAL A 277 -0.27 12.19 3.66
C VAL A 277 -1.42 13.07 4.13
N VAL A 278 -1.77 14.10 3.36
CA VAL A 278 -2.90 14.99 3.67
C VAL A 278 -4.20 14.18 3.71
N GLY A 279 -4.46 13.33 2.72
CA GLY A 279 -5.63 12.47 2.65
C GLY A 279 -5.76 11.54 3.85
N GLY A 280 -4.64 10.95 4.28
CA GLY A 280 -4.59 10.10 5.46
C GLY A 280 -4.94 10.85 6.74
N LEU A 281 -4.39 12.04 6.95
CA LEU A 281 -4.68 12.89 8.10
C LEU A 281 -6.14 13.35 8.13
N VAL A 282 -6.68 13.80 7.00
CA VAL A 282 -8.09 14.23 6.90
C VAL A 282 -9.04 13.06 7.13
N THR A 283 -8.76 11.89 6.55
CA THR A 283 -9.60 10.70 6.75
C THR A 283 -9.58 10.23 8.19
N ALA A 284 -8.43 10.28 8.85
CA ALA A 284 -8.29 9.92 10.26
C ALA A 284 -9.00 10.93 11.21
N SER A 285 -9.00 12.22 10.86
CA SER A 285 -9.65 13.26 11.67
C SER A 285 -11.18 13.31 11.50
N ARG A 286 -11.71 12.72 10.41
CA ARG A 286 -13.15 12.69 10.09
C ARG A 286 -13.64 11.27 9.89
N PRO A 287 -13.64 10.43 10.94
CA PRO A 287 -14.11 9.07 10.81
C PRO A 287 -15.57 9.06 10.34
N THR A 288 -15.88 8.19 9.41
CA THR A 288 -17.22 8.00 8.89
C THR A 288 -17.61 6.52 8.91
N ASP A 289 -18.79 6.23 9.42
CA ASP A 289 -19.37 4.88 9.42
C ASP A 289 -20.24 4.61 8.18
N ARG A 290 -20.36 5.61 7.30
CA ARG A 290 -21.22 5.53 6.11
C ARG A 290 -20.52 4.73 5.00
N ALA A 291 -21.11 3.60 4.63
CA ALA A 291 -20.57 2.75 3.57
C ALA A 291 -20.50 3.48 2.21
N ARG A 292 -21.47 4.35 1.89
CA ARG A 292 -21.48 5.15 0.66
C ARG A 292 -20.28 6.09 0.50
N SER A 293 -19.59 6.44 1.60
CA SER A 293 -18.38 7.27 1.55
C SER A 293 -17.25 6.59 0.75
N LEU A 294 -17.21 5.26 0.73
CA LEU A 294 -16.28 4.50 -0.09
C LEU A 294 -16.53 4.72 -1.60
N ALA A 295 -17.79 4.73 -2.03
CA ALA A 295 -18.15 4.98 -3.43
C ALA A 295 -17.82 6.41 -3.86
N VAL A 296 -18.10 7.39 -2.99
CA VAL A 296 -17.74 8.79 -3.23
C VAL A 296 -16.22 8.96 -3.33
N ALA A 297 -15.47 8.32 -2.44
CA ALA A 297 -14.00 8.36 -2.48
C ALA A 297 -13.45 7.71 -3.77
N ALA A 298 -14.03 6.59 -4.22
CA ALA A 298 -13.66 5.98 -5.50
C ALA A 298 -13.92 6.92 -6.68
N ALA A 299 -15.14 7.48 -6.77
CA ALA A 299 -15.49 8.39 -7.86
C ALA A 299 -14.60 9.64 -7.86
N GLY A 300 -14.37 10.27 -6.69
CA GLY A 300 -13.50 11.43 -6.55
C GLY A 300 -12.05 11.12 -6.93
N TRP A 301 -11.54 9.95 -6.54
CA TRP A 301 -10.20 9.51 -6.95
C TRP A 301 -10.11 9.27 -8.45
N GLY A 302 -11.10 8.62 -9.05
CA GLY A 302 -11.17 8.43 -10.51
C GLY A 302 -11.23 9.75 -11.28
N VAL A 303 -11.96 10.76 -10.77
CA VAL A 303 -11.96 12.12 -11.33
C VAL A 303 -10.57 12.74 -11.27
N ALA A 304 -9.87 12.63 -10.13
CA ALA A 304 -8.50 13.12 -9.99
C ALA A 304 -7.52 12.45 -10.97
N LEU A 305 -7.62 11.11 -11.14
CA LEU A 305 -6.83 10.37 -12.13
C LEU A 305 -7.12 10.83 -13.58
N THR A 306 -8.40 11.05 -13.89
CA THR A 306 -8.81 11.54 -15.20
C THR A 306 -8.30 12.96 -15.44
N ALA A 307 -8.34 13.82 -14.42
CA ALA A 307 -7.78 15.17 -14.49
C ALA A 307 -6.27 15.16 -14.73
N ALA A 308 -5.52 14.27 -14.04
CA ALA A 308 -4.10 14.06 -14.27
C ALA A 308 -3.85 13.61 -15.73
N ALA A 309 -4.59 12.63 -16.22
CA ALA A 309 -4.45 12.15 -17.60
C ALA A 309 -4.68 13.26 -18.66
N LEU A 310 -5.54 14.20 -18.37
CA LEU A 310 -5.90 15.31 -19.26
C LEU A 310 -5.13 16.60 -19.00
N ALA A 311 -4.17 16.60 -18.07
CA ALA A 311 -3.40 17.78 -17.69
C ALA A 311 -2.66 18.39 -18.91
N PRO A 312 -2.86 19.69 -19.21
CA PRO A 312 -2.22 20.33 -20.34
C PRO A 312 -0.75 20.71 -20.09
N ASN A 313 -0.36 20.81 -18.82
CA ASN A 313 0.99 21.18 -18.40
C ASN A 313 1.34 20.59 -17.02
N LEU A 314 2.62 20.67 -16.65
CA LEU A 314 3.15 20.12 -15.40
C LEU A 314 2.51 20.71 -14.13
N ALA A 315 2.13 22.00 -14.14
CA ALA A 315 1.52 22.63 -12.97
C ALA A 315 0.15 22.02 -12.66
N VAL A 316 -0.67 21.79 -13.69
CA VAL A 316 -1.97 21.13 -13.57
C VAL A 316 -1.79 19.65 -13.21
N GLU A 317 -0.79 18.99 -13.81
CA GLU A 317 -0.45 17.59 -13.46
C GLU A 317 -0.09 17.46 -11.98
N PHE A 318 0.80 18.31 -11.44
CA PHE A 318 1.15 18.28 -10.02
C PHE A 318 -0.05 18.56 -9.12
N ALA A 319 -0.89 19.53 -9.47
CA ALA A 319 -2.12 19.79 -8.73
C ALA A 319 -3.05 18.56 -8.76
N ALA A 320 -3.25 17.93 -9.90
CA ALA A 320 -4.06 16.73 -10.02
C ALA A 320 -3.47 15.56 -9.21
N LEU A 321 -2.14 15.35 -9.26
CA LEU A 321 -1.45 14.31 -8.50
C LEU A 321 -1.58 14.45 -6.98
N LEU A 322 -1.67 15.67 -6.43
CA LEU A 322 -2.03 15.88 -5.03
C LEU A 322 -3.39 15.27 -4.71
N PHE A 323 -4.40 15.50 -5.55
CA PHE A 323 -5.73 14.91 -5.37
C PHE A 323 -5.75 13.41 -5.66
N VAL A 324 -4.93 12.92 -6.59
CA VAL A 324 -4.75 11.48 -6.83
C VAL A 324 -4.22 10.80 -5.57
N GLY A 325 -3.19 11.36 -4.96
CA GLY A 325 -2.64 10.85 -3.70
C GLY A 325 -3.65 10.88 -2.56
N TYR A 326 -4.34 12.01 -2.39
CA TYR A 326 -5.42 12.18 -1.42
C TYR A 326 -6.51 11.12 -1.59
N GLY A 327 -7.05 10.98 -2.79
CA GLY A 327 -8.13 10.04 -3.11
C GLY A 327 -7.72 8.58 -2.91
N SER A 328 -6.50 8.23 -3.31
CA SER A 328 -5.96 6.87 -3.22
C SER A 328 -5.91 6.37 -1.78
N ILE A 329 -5.35 7.17 -0.85
CA ILE A 329 -5.24 6.78 0.56
C ILE A 329 -6.60 6.82 1.27
N THR A 330 -7.47 7.78 0.91
CA THR A 330 -8.83 7.89 1.45
C THR A 330 -9.65 6.66 1.05
N PHE A 331 -9.65 6.28 -0.21
CA PHE A 331 -10.33 5.07 -0.69
C PHE A 331 -9.82 3.81 0.02
N ASN A 332 -8.49 3.65 0.11
CA ASN A 332 -7.87 2.52 0.79
C ASN A 332 -8.25 2.44 2.27
N ALA A 333 -8.18 3.56 3.00
CA ALA A 333 -8.52 3.63 4.41
C ALA A 333 -10.01 3.30 4.65
N LEU A 334 -10.92 3.89 3.86
CA LEU A 334 -12.36 3.63 3.96
C LEU A 334 -12.70 2.17 3.61
N GLY A 335 -12.10 1.62 2.55
CA GLY A 335 -12.30 0.21 2.16
C GLY A 335 -11.84 -0.75 3.26
N ARG A 336 -10.65 -0.52 3.83
CA ARG A 336 -10.13 -1.30 4.94
C ARG A 336 -11.02 -1.20 6.18
N THR A 337 -11.47 0.01 6.53
CA THR A 337 -12.35 0.24 7.69
C THR A 337 -13.70 -0.42 7.49
N ALA A 338 -14.32 -0.28 6.32
CA ALA A 338 -15.59 -0.92 6.00
C ALA A 338 -15.53 -2.44 6.17
N LEU A 339 -14.45 -3.08 5.71
CA LEU A 339 -14.25 -4.52 5.84
C LEU A 339 -13.94 -4.93 7.29
N GLN A 340 -13.17 -4.14 8.05
CA GLN A 340 -12.83 -4.43 9.45
C GLN A 340 -14.05 -4.31 10.37
N LEU A 341 -14.87 -3.26 10.19
CA LEU A 341 -16.05 -3.02 11.02
C LEU A 341 -17.23 -3.92 10.63
N GLY A 342 -17.38 -4.25 9.35
CA GLY A 342 -18.41 -5.14 8.85
C GLY A 342 -18.17 -6.62 9.17
N ALA A 343 -16.92 -7.01 9.45
CA ALA A 343 -16.57 -8.39 9.73
C ALA A 343 -16.74 -8.75 11.22
N ARG A 344 -17.31 -9.94 11.48
CA ARG A 344 -17.36 -10.53 12.82
C ARG A 344 -15.94 -10.70 13.37
N ALA A 345 -15.77 -10.60 14.68
CA ALA A 345 -14.46 -10.63 15.34
C ALA A 345 -13.62 -11.87 14.99
N ASP A 346 -14.26 -13.06 14.92
CA ASP A 346 -13.66 -14.34 14.56
C ASP A 346 -13.26 -14.44 13.07
N MET A 347 -13.83 -13.61 12.19
CA MET A 347 -13.62 -13.63 10.74
C MET A 347 -12.75 -12.46 10.23
N ARG A 348 -12.46 -11.45 11.05
CA ARG A 348 -11.70 -10.25 10.64
C ARG A 348 -10.36 -10.56 9.99
N GLY A 349 -9.60 -11.47 10.56
CA GLY A 349 -8.30 -11.85 9.99
C GLY A 349 -8.42 -12.46 8.60
N ARG A 350 -9.45 -13.28 8.37
CA ARG A 350 -9.72 -13.92 7.06
C ARG A 350 -10.17 -12.89 6.01
N VAL A 351 -11.04 -11.94 6.41
CA VAL A 351 -11.50 -10.84 5.54
C VAL A 351 -10.33 -9.92 5.18
N MET A 352 -9.45 -9.62 6.13
CA MET A 352 -8.27 -8.78 5.87
C MET A 352 -7.23 -9.47 4.98
N ALA A 353 -7.12 -10.80 5.05
CA ALA A 353 -6.30 -11.55 4.10
C ALA A 353 -6.85 -11.44 2.66
N LEU A 354 -8.17 -11.53 2.48
CA LEU A 354 -8.82 -11.31 1.18
C LEU A 354 -8.64 -9.88 0.68
N TRP A 355 -8.71 -8.88 1.57
CA TRP A 355 -8.43 -7.49 1.22
C TRP A 355 -6.99 -7.31 0.70
N MET A 356 -6.00 -7.91 1.37
CA MET A 356 -4.60 -7.88 0.91
C MET A 356 -4.44 -8.53 -0.47
N THR A 357 -5.11 -9.66 -0.71
CA THR A 357 -5.11 -10.32 -2.01
C THR A 357 -5.79 -9.46 -3.08
N ALA A 358 -6.92 -8.82 -2.77
CA ALA A 358 -7.62 -7.92 -3.67
C ALA A 358 -6.80 -6.67 -4.00
N TRP A 359 -6.05 -6.15 -3.03
CA TRP A 359 -5.25 -4.93 -3.19
C TRP A 359 -3.91 -5.17 -3.89
N ALA A 360 -3.12 -6.15 -3.44
CA ALA A 360 -1.78 -6.40 -3.96
C ALA A 360 -1.74 -7.50 -5.05
N GLY A 361 -2.73 -8.39 -5.05
CA GLY A 361 -2.78 -9.52 -5.97
C GLY A 361 -3.28 -9.16 -7.37
N THR A 362 -3.76 -7.95 -7.60
CA THR A 362 -4.21 -7.49 -8.93
C THR A 362 -3.09 -6.86 -9.75
N THR A 363 -2.03 -6.37 -9.12
CA THR A 363 -0.88 -5.73 -9.78
C THR A 363 -0.18 -6.62 -10.85
N PRO A 364 0.00 -7.95 -10.65
CA PRO A 364 0.56 -8.81 -11.70
C PRO A 364 -0.24 -8.83 -13.01
N ILE A 365 -1.51 -8.50 -12.94
CA ILE A 365 -2.40 -8.38 -14.11
C ILE A 365 -2.49 -6.92 -14.55
N GLY A 366 -2.69 -6.01 -13.60
CA GLY A 366 -2.88 -4.59 -13.86
C GLY A 366 -1.68 -3.92 -14.49
N GLY A 367 -0.48 -4.19 -14.01
CA GLY A 367 0.77 -3.62 -14.53
C GLY A 367 0.96 -3.85 -16.03
N PRO A 368 0.96 -5.11 -16.51
CA PRO A 368 1.06 -5.39 -17.94
C PRO A 368 -0.08 -4.81 -18.78
N VAL A 369 -1.32 -4.87 -18.29
CA VAL A 369 -2.49 -4.32 -19.01
C VAL A 369 -2.37 -2.80 -19.17
N VAL A 370 -2.06 -2.09 -18.09
CA VAL A 370 -1.90 -0.63 -18.13
C VAL A 370 -0.67 -0.22 -18.94
N GLY A 371 0.41 -1.01 -18.86
CA GLY A 371 1.60 -0.82 -19.68
C GLY A 371 1.30 -0.99 -21.17
N TRP A 372 0.59 -2.05 -21.53
CA TRP A 372 0.17 -2.28 -22.92
C TRP A 372 -0.75 -1.18 -23.44
N ILE A 373 -1.71 -0.72 -22.64
CA ILE A 373 -2.57 0.42 -23.04
C ILE A 373 -1.72 1.67 -23.27
N GLY A 374 -0.73 1.93 -22.41
CA GLY A 374 0.19 3.05 -22.57
C GLY A 374 0.99 2.97 -23.85
N GLU A 375 1.48 1.78 -24.21
CA GLU A 375 2.24 1.53 -25.44
C GLU A 375 1.37 1.65 -26.71
N ALA A 376 0.15 1.10 -26.66
CA ALA A 376 -0.74 1.08 -27.82
C ALA A 376 -1.46 2.41 -28.07
N ALA A 377 -1.83 3.14 -27.02
CA ALA A 377 -2.68 4.33 -27.10
C ALA A 377 -1.99 5.61 -26.57
N GLY A 378 -0.86 5.49 -25.90
CA GLY A 378 -0.09 6.59 -25.32
C GLY A 378 -0.24 6.74 -23.80
N ALA A 379 0.72 7.42 -23.20
CA ALA A 379 0.87 7.56 -21.75
C ALA A 379 -0.39 8.06 -21.01
N ARG A 380 -1.11 9.00 -21.59
CA ARG A 380 -2.35 9.56 -21.02
C ARG A 380 -3.46 8.51 -20.88
N PHE A 381 -3.56 7.59 -21.84
CA PHE A 381 -4.56 6.52 -21.82
C PHE A 381 -4.25 5.49 -20.73
N SER A 382 -2.99 5.30 -20.33
CA SER A 382 -2.65 4.46 -19.20
C SER A 382 -3.24 4.97 -17.87
N LEU A 383 -3.27 6.30 -17.64
CA LEU A 383 -3.95 6.92 -16.51
C LEU A 383 -5.47 6.89 -16.65
N LEU A 384 -6.01 7.13 -17.84
CA LEU A 384 -7.46 7.03 -18.11
C LEU A 384 -7.99 5.62 -17.86
N ALA A 385 -7.21 4.59 -18.18
CA ALA A 385 -7.53 3.19 -17.88
C ALA A 385 -7.71 2.91 -16.37
N GLY A 386 -7.05 3.68 -15.52
CA GLY A 386 -7.31 3.67 -14.09
C GLY A 386 -8.48 4.58 -13.68
N GLY A 387 -8.53 5.80 -14.23
CA GLY A 387 -9.47 6.84 -13.82
C GLY A 387 -10.93 6.53 -14.17
N VAL A 388 -11.21 6.25 -15.46
CA VAL A 388 -12.59 6.04 -15.95
C VAL A 388 -13.27 4.83 -15.29
N PRO A 389 -12.66 3.63 -15.21
CA PRO A 389 -13.27 2.51 -14.51
C PRO A 389 -13.47 2.78 -13.02
N THR A 390 -12.58 3.55 -12.38
CA THR A 390 -12.71 3.89 -10.96
C THR A 390 -13.91 4.79 -10.71
N ILE A 391 -14.19 5.76 -11.60
CA ILE A 391 -15.44 6.54 -11.58
C ILE A 391 -16.64 5.62 -11.74
N ALA A 392 -16.62 4.76 -12.75
CA ALA A 392 -17.73 3.85 -13.03
C ALA A 392 -18.02 2.93 -11.84
N VAL A 393 -17.00 2.32 -11.23
CA VAL A 393 -17.14 1.48 -10.03
C VAL A 393 -17.74 2.28 -8.87
N GLY A 394 -17.27 3.51 -8.64
CA GLY A 394 -17.82 4.40 -7.62
C GLY A 394 -19.33 4.65 -7.82
N LEU A 395 -19.72 5.03 -9.03
CA LEU A 395 -21.12 5.32 -9.38
C LEU A 395 -22.01 4.07 -9.33
N LEU A 396 -21.57 2.96 -9.88
CA LEU A 396 -22.34 1.69 -9.93
C LEU A 396 -22.53 1.08 -8.53
N CYS A 397 -21.55 1.20 -7.65
CA CYS A 397 -21.63 0.64 -6.29
C CYS A 397 -22.32 1.58 -5.30
N TYR A 398 -22.48 2.88 -5.62
CA TYR A 398 -23.10 3.85 -4.73
C TYR A 398 -24.50 3.44 -4.25
N PRO A 399 -25.47 3.01 -5.10
CA PRO A 399 -26.80 2.63 -4.65
C PRO A 399 -26.79 1.41 -3.71
N ALA A 400 -25.87 0.47 -3.94
CA ALA A 400 -25.75 -0.72 -3.09
C ALA A 400 -25.26 -0.33 -1.68
N LEU A 401 -24.25 0.55 -1.60
CA LEU A 401 -23.69 1.04 -0.34
C LEU A 401 -24.67 1.97 0.40
N ALA A 402 -25.43 2.81 -0.32
CA ALA A 402 -26.47 3.64 0.27
C ALA A 402 -27.59 2.80 0.91
N ARG A 403 -27.96 1.66 0.31
CA ARG A 403 -28.93 0.71 0.90
C ARG A 403 -28.40 0.04 2.16
N ILE A 404 -27.08 -0.22 2.23
CA ILE A 404 -26.44 -0.74 3.45
C ILE A 404 -26.54 0.29 4.57
N ASP A 405 -26.25 1.56 4.28
CA ASP A 405 -26.39 2.66 5.27
C ASP A 405 -27.82 2.79 5.77
N ALA A 406 -28.81 2.75 4.88
CA ALA A 406 -30.23 2.85 5.24
C ALA A 406 -30.69 1.71 6.17
N ARG A 407 -30.22 0.48 5.93
CA ARG A 407 -30.51 -0.66 6.80
C ARG A 407 -29.89 -0.51 8.19
N ARG A 408 -28.65 -0.02 8.28
CA ARG A 408 -27.98 0.23 9.56
C ARG A 408 -28.69 1.31 10.37
N SER A 409 -29.16 2.39 9.73
CA SER A 409 -29.91 3.45 10.39
C SER A 409 -31.27 2.95 10.89
N GLY A 410 -31.99 2.15 10.11
CA GLY A 410 -33.30 1.59 10.51
C GLY A 410 -33.20 0.56 11.65
N SER A 411 -32.12 -0.20 11.77
CA SER A 411 -31.90 -1.12 12.89
C SER A 411 -31.60 -0.39 14.20
N ILE A 412 -30.90 0.75 14.13
CA ILE A 412 -30.59 1.59 15.32
C ILE A 412 -31.85 2.25 15.87
N ASP A 413 -32.78 2.69 15.01
CA ASP A 413 -34.05 3.29 15.44
C ASP A 413 -35.01 2.26 16.08
N SER A 414 -35.01 1.02 15.57
CA SER A 414 -35.83 -0.07 16.15
C SER A 414 -35.35 -0.47 17.56
N ASP A 415 -34.04 -0.41 17.82
CA ASP A 415 -33.45 -0.73 19.13
C ASP A 415 -33.62 0.43 20.15
N ARG A 416 -33.73 1.69 19.67
CA ARG A 416 -33.93 2.85 20.53
C ARG A 416 -35.37 3.06 20.99
N HIS A 417 -36.37 2.50 20.29
CA HIS A 417 -37.78 2.63 20.61
C HIS A 417 -38.52 1.29 20.70
N PRO A 418 -38.10 0.34 21.56
CA PRO A 418 -38.80 -0.93 21.67
C PRO A 418 -40.22 -0.82 22.22
N ARG A 419 -40.55 0.29 22.92
CA ARG A 419 -41.91 0.51 23.51
C ARG A 419 -42.95 1.03 22.52
N LEU A 420 -42.56 1.69 21.44
CA LEU A 420 -43.52 2.17 20.43
C LEU A 420 -44.10 1.04 19.55
N ASN A 421 -43.30 0.01 19.27
CA ASN A 421 -43.71 -1.12 18.45
C ASN A 421 -44.67 -2.08 19.18
N LEU A 422 -44.63 -2.13 20.51
CA LEU A 422 -45.56 -2.93 21.31
C LEU A 422 -46.96 -2.28 21.44
N SER A 423 -47.05 -0.94 21.37
CA SER A 423 -48.32 -0.21 21.43
C SER A 423 -49.11 -0.27 20.13
N LEU A 424 -48.43 -0.37 18.99
CA LEU A 424 -49.06 -0.49 17.67
C LEU A 424 -49.56 -1.91 17.40
N ARG A 425 -48.88 -2.95 17.90
CA ARG A 425 -49.36 -4.34 17.81
C ARG A 425 -50.61 -4.61 18.71
N ARG A 426 -50.71 -3.97 19.85
CA ARG A 426 -51.91 -4.09 20.73
C ARG A 426 -53.17 -3.41 20.16
N ARG A 427 -53.01 -2.39 19.28
CA ARG A 427 -54.16 -1.72 18.64
C ARG A 427 -54.65 -2.40 17.37
N SER A 428 -53.94 -3.41 16.86
CA SER A 428 -54.40 -4.21 15.72
C SER A 428 -55.01 -5.56 16.12
N GLU A 429 -55.04 -5.86 17.44
CA GLU A 429 -55.66 -7.04 18.02
C GLU A 429 -56.92 -6.75 18.84
N GLU A 430 -57.32 -5.46 18.97
CA GLU A 430 -58.63 -5.01 19.43
C GLU A 430 -59.51 -4.55 18.21
#